data_f7f8e42ace43a6aea00d65eb9899dc52
#
_entry.id   f7f8e42ace43a6aea00d65eb9899dc52
#
_cell.length_a   1.000
_cell.length_b   1.000
_cell.length_c   1.000
_cell.angle_alpha   90.00
_cell.angle_beta   90.00
_cell.angle_gamma   90.00
#
_symmetry.space_group_name_H-M   'P 1'
#
loop_
_entity.id
_entity.type
_entity.pdbx_description
1 polymer ?
#
loop_
_entity_poly.entity_id
_entity_poly.type
_entity_poly.pdbx_seq_one_letter_code
_entity_poly.pdbx_strand_id
1 'polypeptide(L)'
;MTGMMQMYLGDHKAASEQIRAAIEGSSAWPREQAEWYVLLSRNLVRAGEIGEGCRVLTNHFDGISQIASTRVHQKLNGIATAVRPHAAVPEVREFLGIWAERSS
;
A
#
# COMPACT_ATOMS: atom_id res chain seq x y z
N MET A 1 -2.67 3.39 -30.41
CA MET A 1 -2.20 4.12 -29.23
C MET A 1 -3.18 4.14 -28.08
N THR A 2 -4.47 4.13 -28.39
CA THR A 2 -5.49 4.01 -27.36
C THR A 2 -5.36 2.72 -26.56
N GLY A 3 -4.92 1.64 -27.22
CA GLY A 3 -4.68 0.37 -26.56
C GLY A 3 -3.57 0.40 -25.52
N MET A 4 -2.54 1.24 -25.73
CA MET A 4 -1.46 1.38 -24.75
C MET A 4 -1.92 2.03 -23.47
N MET A 5 -2.79 3.04 -23.55
CA MET A 5 -3.33 3.67 -22.37
C MET A 5 -4.23 2.72 -21.57
N GLN A 6 -5.04 1.93 -22.29
CA GLN A 6 -5.88 0.94 -21.63
C GLN A 6 -5.05 -0.15 -20.96
N MET A 7 -3.96 -0.58 -21.59
CA MET A 7 -3.04 -1.53 -20.98
C MET A 7 -2.40 -0.95 -19.73
N TYR A 8 -2.09 0.33 -19.73
CA TYR A 8 -1.49 0.99 -18.59
C TYR A 8 -2.42 0.98 -17.38
N LEU A 9 -3.69 1.32 -17.60
CA LEU A 9 -4.70 1.28 -16.54
C LEU A 9 -5.01 -0.16 -16.13
N GLY A 10 -5.03 -1.07 -17.08
CA GLY A 10 -5.23 -2.49 -16.82
C GLY A 10 -4.10 -3.09 -16.02
N ASP A 11 -2.86 -2.63 -16.25
CA ASP A 11 -1.70 -3.15 -15.52
C ASP A 11 -1.79 -2.90 -14.03
N HIS A 12 -2.22 -1.71 -13.60
CA HIS A 12 -2.36 -1.43 -12.17
C HIS A 12 -3.42 -2.31 -11.52
N LYS A 13 -4.54 -2.51 -12.17
CA LYS A 13 -5.60 -3.35 -11.66
C LYS A 13 -5.18 -4.81 -11.63
N ALA A 14 -4.59 -5.29 -12.72
CA ALA A 14 -4.11 -6.66 -12.81
C ALA A 14 -3.00 -6.92 -11.80
N ALA A 15 -2.09 -5.96 -11.62
CA ALA A 15 -1.01 -6.08 -10.64
C ALA A 15 -1.58 -6.17 -9.23
N SER A 16 -2.59 -5.36 -8.88
CA SER A 16 -3.22 -5.43 -7.57
C SER A 16 -3.87 -6.79 -7.32
N GLU A 17 -4.54 -7.34 -8.33
CA GLU A 17 -5.15 -8.66 -8.22
C GLU A 17 -4.11 -9.75 -8.03
N GLN A 18 -3.00 -9.66 -8.76
CA GLN A 18 -1.90 -10.61 -8.62
C GLN A 18 -1.25 -10.51 -7.25
N ILE A 19 -1.08 -9.31 -6.74
CA ILE A 19 -0.52 -9.10 -5.41
C ILE A 19 -1.44 -9.69 -4.34
N ARG A 20 -2.75 -9.48 -4.46
CA ARG A 20 -3.71 -10.08 -3.52
C ARG A 20 -3.64 -11.60 -3.55
N ALA A 21 -3.53 -12.19 -4.73
CA ALA A 21 -3.39 -13.64 -4.88
C ALA A 21 -2.09 -14.13 -4.24
N ALA A 22 -1.00 -13.40 -4.40
CA ALA A 22 0.28 -13.74 -3.79
C ALA A 22 0.20 -13.68 -2.26
N ILE A 23 -0.50 -12.69 -1.71
CA ILE A 23 -0.69 -12.56 -0.26
C ILE A 23 -1.45 -13.79 0.26
N GLU A 24 -2.52 -14.18 -0.40
CA GLU A 24 -3.31 -15.34 -0.01
C GLU A 24 -2.49 -16.63 -0.07
N GLY A 25 -1.63 -16.76 -1.07
CA GLY A 25 -0.78 -17.92 -1.22
C GLY A 25 0.41 -17.97 -0.28
N SER A 26 0.82 -16.80 0.25
CA SER A 26 2.04 -16.66 1.06
C SER A 26 1.75 -16.53 2.55
N SER A 27 0.63 -17.02 3.02
CA SER A 27 0.18 -16.81 4.40
C SER A 27 1.16 -17.32 5.45
N ALA A 28 2.08 -18.20 5.08
CA ALA A 28 3.05 -18.79 6.01
C ALA A 28 4.27 -17.91 6.28
N TRP A 29 4.49 -16.85 5.49
CA TRP A 29 5.71 -16.03 5.58
C TRP A 29 5.37 -14.57 5.88
N PRO A 30 5.38 -14.17 7.18
CA PRO A 30 4.95 -12.82 7.57
C PRO A 30 5.76 -11.69 6.92
N ARG A 31 7.08 -11.89 6.74
CA ARG A 31 7.93 -10.88 6.12
C ARG A 31 7.52 -10.61 4.68
N GLU A 32 7.27 -11.68 3.92
CA GLU A 32 6.80 -11.56 2.55
C GLU A 32 5.44 -10.89 2.49
N GLN A 33 4.54 -11.26 3.40
CA GLN A 33 3.23 -10.63 3.44
C GLN A 33 3.33 -9.13 3.68
N ALA A 34 4.19 -8.70 4.60
CA ALA A 34 4.39 -7.28 4.88
C ALA A 34 4.83 -6.53 3.62
N GLU A 35 5.78 -7.08 2.88
CA GLU A 35 6.24 -6.47 1.63
C GLU A 35 5.13 -6.43 0.58
N TRP A 36 4.33 -7.50 0.49
CA TRP A 36 3.22 -7.57 -0.46
C TRP A 36 2.13 -6.54 -0.13
N TYR A 37 1.81 -6.35 1.15
CA TYR A 37 0.81 -5.34 1.55
C TYR A 37 1.28 -3.93 1.21
N VAL A 38 2.55 -3.64 1.45
CA VAL A 38 3.11 -2.33 1.09
C VAL A 38 3.07 -2.13 -0.42
N LEU A 39 3.41 -3.14 -1.19
CA LEU A 39 3.37 -3.08 -2.65
C LEU A 39 1.94 -2.91 -3.15
N LEU A 40 0.99 -3.62 -2.58
CA LEU A 40 -0.42 -3.49 -2.92
C LEU A 40 -0.92 -2.08 -2.66
N SER A 41 -0.62 -1.53 -1.49
CA SER A 41 -1.00 -0.16 -1.15
C SER A 41 -0.43 0.85 -2.13
N ARG A 42 0.84 0.71 -2.47
CA ARG A 42 1.50 1.60 -3.43
C ARG A 42 0.82 1.55 -4.79
N ASN A 43 0.48 0.35 -5.24
CA ASN A 43 -0.22 0.18 -6.51
C ASN A 43 -1.61 0.83 -6.49
N LEU A 44 -2.36 0.64 -5.41
CA LEU A 44 -3.68 1.25 -5.27
C LEU A 44 -3.61 2.77 -5.27
N VAL A 45 -2.63 3.34 -4.57
CA VAL A 45 -2.42 4.79 -4.56
C VAL A 45 -2.11 5.30 -5.96
N ARG A 46 -1.26 4.60 -6.69
CA ARG A 46 -0.90 4.98 -8.06
C ARG A 46 -2.07 4.87 -9.02
N ALA A 47 -2.96 3.93 -8.77
CA ALA A 47 -4.16 3.75 -9.58
C ALA A 47 -5.26 4.77 -9.26
N GLY A 48 -5.05 5.64 -8.27
CA GLY A 48 -6.04 6.61 -7.84
C GLY A 48 -6.96 6.14 -6.73
N GLU A 49 -6.80 4.89 -6.27
CA GLU A 49 -7.59 4.33 -5.18
C GLU A 49 -6.90 4.59 -3.85
N ILE A 50 -6.79 5.86 -3.51
CA ILE A 50 -5.98 6.33 -2.39
C ILE A 50 -6.52 5.84 -1.04
N GLY A 51 -7.83 5.92 -0.85
CA GLY A 51 -8.46 5.45 0.38
C GLY A 51 -8.27 3.96 0.60
N GLU A 52 -8.42 3.17 -0.46
CA GLU A 52 -8.25 1.73 -0.38
C GLU A 52 -6.79 1.37 -0.06
N GLY A 53 -5.84 2.07 -0.69
CA GLY A 53 -4.42 1.87 -0.42
C GLY A 53 -4.08 2.13 1.05
N CYS A 54 -4.59 3.21 1.61
CA CYS A 54 -4.37 3.53 3.01
C CYS A 54 -5.04 2.53 3.94
N ARG A 55 -6.22 2.05 3.59
CA ARG A 55 -6.93 1.04 4.38
C ARG A 55 -6.13 -0.26 4.48
N VAL A 56 -5.53 -0.69 3.39
CA VAL A 56 -4.68 -1.88 3.40
C VAL A 56 -3.56 -1.73 4.43
N LEU A 57 -2.89 -0.58 4.44
CA LEU A 57 -1.82 -0.33 5.38
C LEU A 57 -2.34 -0.26 6.83
N THR A 58 -3.44 0.42 7.06
CA THR A 58 -4.02 0.54 8.39
C THR A 58 -4.41 -0.82 8.96
N ASN A 59 -5.07 -1.65 8.15
CA ASN A 59 -5.54 -2.95 8.59
C ASN A 59 -4.41 -3.92 8.95
N HIS A 60 -3.25 -3.75 8.33
CA HIS A 60 -2.12 -4.66 8.52
C HIS A 60 -0.90 -3.98 9.14
N PHE A 61 -1.08 -2.78 9.67
CA PHE A 61 0.04 -1.97 10.14
C PHE A 61 0.84 -2.63 11.26
N ASP A 62 0.18 -3.28 12.20
CA ASP A 62 0.88 -3.93 13.30
C ASP A 62 1.83 -5.02 12.80
N GLY A 63 1.35 -5.86 11.88
CA GLY A 63 2.18 -6.89 11.28
C GLY A 63 3.31 -6.31 10.46
N ILE A 64 3.03 -5.26 9.67
CA ILE A 64 4.02 -4.61 8.85
C ILE A 64 5.10 -3.96 9.72
N SER A 65 4.72 -3.24 10.76
CA SER A 65 5.67 -2.52 11.60
C SER A 65 6.57 -3.43 12.40
N GLN A 66 6.07 -4.61 12.81
CA GLN A 66 6.89 -5.58 13.54
C GLN A 66 8.01 -6.17 12.69
N ILE A 67 7.81 -6.23 11.39
CA ILE A 67 8.73 -6.88 10.47
C ILE A 67 9.47 -5.86 9.61
N ALA A 68 9.08 -4.59 9.71
CA ALA A 68 9.58 -3.54 8.83
C ALA A 68 11.10 -3.40 8.91
N SER A 69 11.76 -3.69 7.80
CA SER A 69 13.15 -3.36 7.58
C SER A 69 13.26 -1.88 7.16
N THR A 70 14.47 -1.36 7.10
CA THR A 70 14.70 -0.01 6.59
C THR A 70 14.07 0.18 5.20
N ARG A 71 14.15 -0.84 4.37
CA ARG A 71 13.60 -0.82 3.02
C ARG A 71 12.08 -0.65 3.03
N VAL A 72 11.38 -1.42 3.86
CA VAL A 72 9.92 -1.31 3.99
C VAL A 72 9.54 0.04 4.57
N HIS A 73 10.29 0.50 5.57
CA HIS A 73 10.06 1.80 6.19
C HIS A 73 10.18 2.93 5.17
N GLN A 74 11.17 2.89 4.29
CA GLN A 74 11.34 3.89 3.24
C GLN A 74 10.16 3.90 2.27
N LYS A 75 9.64 2.73 1.93
CA LYS A 75 8.48 2.61 1.05
C LYS A 75 7.23 3.19 1.72
N LEU A 76 7.04 2.90 3.01
CA LEU A 76 5.92 3.47 3.77
C LEU A 76 6.00 4.98 3.83
N ASN A 77 7.20 5.51 4.05
CA ASN A 77 7.41 6.96 4.06
C ASN A 77 7.06 7.59 2.71
N GLY A 78 7.42 6.92 1.62
CA GLY A 78 7.06 7.37 0.27
C GLY A 78 5.55 7.41 0.06
N ILE A 79 4.84 6.39 0.54
CA ILE A 79 3.38 6.35 0.45
C ILE A 79 2.77 7.46 1.30
N ALA A 80 3.25 7.64 2.53
CA ALA A 80 2.76 8.71 3.42
C ALA A 80 2.91 10.08 2.77
N THR A 81 4.05 10.33 2.15
CA THR A 81 4.30 11.59 1.43
C THR A 81 3.33 11.75 0.27
N ALA A 82 3.10 10.68 -0.50
CA ALA A 82 2.24 10.72 -1.67
C ALA A 82 0.78 10.98 -1.32
N VAL A 83 0.31 10.50 -0.17
CA VAL A 83 -1.10 10.64 0.22
C VAL A 83 -1.39 11.89 1.05
N ARG A 84 -0.39 12.59 1.54
CA ARG A 84 -0.60 13.81 2.35
C ARG A 84 -1.52 14.83 1.70
N PRO A 85 -1.41 15.12 0.38
CA PRO A 85 -2.34 16.05 -0.26
C PRO A 85 -3.80 15.59 -0.23
N HIS A 86 -4.03 14.33 0.07
CA HIS A 86 -5.36 13.74 0.11
C HIS A 86 -5.88 13.52 1.55
N ALA A 87 -5.39 14.32 2.50
CA ALA A 87 -5.73 14.16 3.91
C ALA A 87 -7.21 14.37 4.21
N ALA A 88 -7.99 14.91 3.26
CA ALA A 88 -9.44 15.01 3.41
C ALA A 88 -10.13 13.65 3.36
N VAL A 89 -9.48 12.65 2.77
CA VAL A 89 -10.00 11.27 2.72
C VAL A 89 -9.85 10.65 4.11
N PRO A 90 -10.93 10.11 4.72
CA PRO A 90 -10.85 9.58 6.09
C PRO A 90 -9.80 8.49 6.27
N GLU A 91 -9.65 7.59 5.30
CA GLU A 91 -8.67 6.51 5.36
C GLU A 91 -7.25 7.03 5.35
N VAL A 92 -6.99 8.12 4.61
CA VAL A 92 -5.69 8.77 4.57
C VAL A 92 -5.36 9.38 5.93
N ARG A 93 -6.33 10.06 6.52
CA ARG A 93 -6.16 10.70 7.82
C ARG A 93 -5.83 9.67 8.89
N GLU A 94 -6.53 8.55 8.88
CA GLU A 94 -6.29 7.46 9.81
C GLU A 94 -4.89 6.88 9.66
N PHE A 95 -4.49 6.61 8.43
CA PHE A 95 -3.15 6.10 8.16
C PHE A 95 -2.07 7.09 8.60
N LEU A 96 -2.21 8.36 8.25
CA LEU A 96 -1.21 9.37 8.61
C LEU A 96 -1.09 9.53 10.12
N GLY A 97 -2.20 9.42 10.85
CA GLY A 97 -2.18 9.45 12.30
C GLY A 97 -1.38 8.30 12.90
N ILE A 98 -1.61 7.08 12.42
CA ILE A 98 -0.88 5.91 12.86
C ILE A 98 0.60 6.02 12.49
N TRP A 99 0.88 6.48 11.29
CA TRP A 99 2.25 6.65 10.81
C TRP A 99 3.01 7.65 11.68
N ALA A 100 2.39 8.78 12.02
CA ALA A 100 3.02 9.80 12.84
C ALA A 100 3.34 9.27 14.24
N GLU A 101 2.44 8.49 14.84
CA GLU A 101 2.66 7.89 16.17
C GLU A 101 3.82 6.91 16.15
N ARG A 102 3.90 6.08 15.10
CA ARG A 102 4.91 5.02 15.02
C ARG A 102 6.27 5.54 14.58
N SER A 103 6.30 6.69 13.90
CA SER A 103 7.55 7.26 13.36
C SER A 103 8.23 8.22 14.34
N SER A 104 7.53 8.62 15.39
CA SER A 104 8.11 9.56 16.36
C SER A 104 8.74 8.81 17.58
#